data_ed6e9470ff2fe2d625f38360a822a14f
#
_entry.id   ed6e9470ff2fe2d625f38360a822a14f
#
_cell.length_a   1.000
_cell.length_b   1.000
_cell.length_c   1.000
_cell.angle_alpha   90.00
_cell.angle_beta   90.00
_cell.angle_gamma   90.00
#
_symmetry.space_group_name_H-M   'P 1'
#
loop_
_entity.id
_entity.type
_entity.pdbx_description
1 polymer ?
#
loop_
_entity_poly.entity_id
_entity_poly.type
_entity_poly.pdbx_seq_one_letter_code
_entity_poly.pdbx_strand_id
1 'polypeptide(L)'
;MQCIKDTIKNINIVIGCSIGCSYCYARMNNNRFHTIDDFNKPVFFENKLKMLDNKRNTAYLLTGQSDLSGWNEEWKDKVFSKMKENENTQYIFLTKRPENIKLKETPDNGWFGVTVTSSKEKTRIDYLRNNIKAKHYQITFEAYV
;
A
#
# COMPACT_ATOMS: atom_id res chain seq x y z
N MET A 1 0.61 3.22 25.88
CA MET A 1 0.94 2.61 24.56
C MET A 1 0.48 3.55 23.45
N GLN A 2 1.38 3.91 22.57
CA GLN A 2 1.03 4.81 21.46
C GLN A 2 0.30 4.01 20.38
N CYS A 3 -0.79 4.56 19.87
CA CYS A 3 -1.56 3.91 18.80
C CYS A 3 -0.77 3.97 17.48
N ILE A 4 -0.84 2.91 16.69
CA ILE A 4 -0.20 2.86 15.36
C ILE A 4 -0.61 4.05 14.50
N LYS A 5 -1.85 4.50 14.61
CA LYS A 5 -2.35 5.68 13.89
C LYS A 5 -1.56 6.95 14.17
N ASP A 6 -0.93 7.05 15.33
CA ASP A 6 -0.18 8.24 15.72
C ASP A 6 1.24 8.21 15.16
N THR A 7 1.76 7.03 14.80
CA THR A 7 3.13 6.85 14.32
C THR A 7 3.21 6.65 12.80
N ILE A 8 2.16 6.09 12.19
CA ILE A 8 2.11 5.84 10.75
C ILE A 8 1.02 6.70 10.13
N LYS A 9 1.41 7.55 9.19
CA LYS A 9 0.48 8.42 8.46
C LYS A 9 0.31 7.93 7.04
N ASN A 10 -0.80 8.30 6.40
CA ASN A 10 -1.10 7.91 5.03
C ASN A 10 -0.62 8.97 4.05
N ILE A 11 -0.04 8.51 2.94
CA ILE A 11 0.17 9.31 1.73
C ILE A 11 -0.50 8.54 0.60
N ASN A 12 -1.61 9.06 0.09
CA ASN A 12 -2.42 8.38 -0.92
C ASN A 12 -2.09 8.89 -2.31
N ILE A 13 -1.00 8.41 -2.89
CA ILE A 13 -0.56 8.75 -4.25
C ILE A 13 -1.43 8.04 -5.28
N VAL A 14 -1.88 6.83 -4.97
CA VAL A 14 -2.83 6.07 -5.79
C VAL A 14 -4.12 5.90 -5.01
N ILE A 15 -5.23 6.25 -5.63
CA ILE A 15 -6.56 6.08 -5.05
C ILE A 15 -7.39 5.22 -5.99
N GLY A 16 -7.98 4.16 -5.45
CA GLY A 16 -8.81 3.23 -6.19
C GLY A 16 -8.34 1.79 -6.05
N CYS A 17 -9.28 0.87 -6.14
CA CYS A 17 -9.02 -0.56 -6.01
C CYS A 17 -10.14 -1.36 -6.66
N SER A 18 -9.78 -2.36 -7.46
CA SER A 18 -10.74 -3.22 -8.17
C SER A 18 -11.16 -4.46 -7.37
N ILE A 19 -10.58 -4.69 -6.18
CA ILE A 19 -10.85 -5.92 -5.41
C ILE A 19 -12.30 -6.04 -4.95
N GLY A 20 -12.94 -4.92 -4.60
CA GLY A 20 -14.36 -4.93 -4.24
C GLY A 20 -14.68 -5.52 -2.87
N CYS A 21 -13.80 -5.31 -1.89
CA CYS A 21 -14.06 -5.77 -0.52
C CYS A 21 -15.32 -5.10 0.05
N SER A 22 -16.20 -5.90 0.65
CA SER A 22 -17.45 -5.40 1.23
C SER A 22 -17.25 -4.43 2.39
N TYR A 23 -16.10 -4.53 3.08
CA TYR A 23 -15.75 -3.71 4.24
C TYR A 23 -14.78 -2.57 3.90
N CYS A 24 -14.63 -2.21 2.61
CA CYS A 24 -13.65 -1.22 2.18
C CYS A 24 -14.10 0.21 2.50
N TYR A 25 -13.57 0.79 3.57
CA TYR A 25 -13.89 2.16 3.94
C TYR A 25 -13.41 3.19 2.90
N ALA A 26 -12.32 2.89 2.19
CA ALA A 26 -11.80 3.79 1.17
C ALA A 26 -12.78 3.97 0.00
N ARG A 27 -13.44 2.88 -0.40
CA ARG A 27 -14.51 2.92 -1.39
C ARG A 27 -15.71 3.75 -0.90
N MET A 28 -16.08 3.57 0.37
CA MET A 28 -17.15 4.34 0.99
C MET A 28 -16.80 5.82 1.04
N ASN A 29 -15.56 6.16 1.35
CA ASN A 29 -15.09 7.54 1.33
C ASN A 29 -15.17 8.15 -0.08
N ASN A 30 -14.79 7.39 -1.10
CA ASN A 30 -14.90 7.87 -2.47
C ASN A 30 -16.36 8.07 -2.90
N ASN A 31 -17.26 7.19 -2.46
CA ASN A 31 -18.70 7.35 -2.72
C ASN A 31 -19.24 8.64 -2.09
N ARG A 32 -18.69 9.04 -0.95
CA ARG A 32 -19.10 10.27 -0.25
C ARG A 32 -18.44 11.53 -0.83
N PHE A 33 -17.14 11.48 -1.09
CA PHE A 33 -16.35 12.68 -1.45
C PHE A 33 -16.01 12.79 -2.93
N HIS A 34 -16.25 11.73 -3.72
CA HIS A 34 -16.01 11.70 -5.17
C HIS A 34 -14.61 12.17 -5.56
N THR A 35 -13.59 11.68 -4.84
CA THR A 35 -12.19 12.04 -5.10
C THR A 35 -11.75 11.58 -6.49
N ILE A 36 -12.23 10.41 -6.93
CA ILE A 36 -12.06 9.89 -8.29
C ILE A 36 -13.42 9.43 -8.83
N ASP A 37 -13.55 9.37 -10.15
CA ASP A 37 -14.83 9.06 -10.80
C ASP A 37 -15.26 7.61 -10.58
N ASP A 38 -14.33 6.66 -10.73
CA ASP A 38 -14.61 5.23 -10.60
C ASP A 38 -13.55 4.60 -9.70
N PHE A 39 -13.95 4.15 -8.51
CA PHE A 39 -13.03 3.55 -7.56
C PHE A 39 -12.44 2.23 -8.05
N ASN A 40 -13.09 1.53 -8.98
CA ASN A 40 -12.55 0.31 -9.58
C ASN A 40 -11.40 0.57 -10.56
N LYS A 41 -11.16 1.83 -10.92
CA LYS A 41 -10.09 2.26 -11.81
C LYS A 41 -9.12 3.14 -11.04
N PRO A 42 -8.04 2.56 -10.48
CA PRO A 42 -7.06 3.34 -9.71
C PRO A 42 -6.49 4.51 -10.50
N VAL A 43 -6.31 5.64 -9.82
CA VAL A 43 -5.75 6.87 -10.39
C VAL A 43 -4.48 7.23 -9.64
N PHE A 44 -3.43 7.54 -10.40
CA PHE A 44 -2.14 7.98 -9.87
C PHE A 44 -2.08 9.51 -9.85
N PHE A 45 -1.77 10.09 -8.69
CA PHE A 45 -1.66 11.53 -8.50
C PHE A 45 -0.20 11.93 -8.47
N GLU A 46 0.37 12.24 -9.62
CA GLU A 46 1.79 12.55 -9.76
C GLU A 46 2.22 13.76 -8.92
N ASN A 47 1.34 14.74 -8.78
CA ASN A 47 1.61 15.91 -7.94
C ASN A 47 1.80 15.59 -6.47
N LYS A 48 1.39 14.41 -6.02
CA LYS A 48 1.58 13.96 -4.63
C LYS A 48 2.92 13.28 -4.38
N LEU A 49 3.72 13.01 -5.43
CA LEU A 49 5.04 12.40 -5.26
C LEU A 49 5.94 13.22 -4.33
N LYS A 50 5.84 14.54 -4.36
CA LYS A 50 6.59 15.43 -3.46
C LYS A 50 6.28 15.22 -1.99
N MET A 51 5.12 14.64 -1.67
CA MET A 51 4.75 14.35 -0.27
C MET A 51 5.64 13.27 0.34
N LEU A 52 6.28 12.44 -0.49
CA LEU A 52 7.21 11.42 -0.03
C LEU A 52 8.49 12.03 0.56
N ASP A 53 8.78 13.30 0.25
CA ASP A 53 9.91 14.03 0.80
C ASP A 53 9.62 14.60 2.20
N ASN A 54 8.39 14.45 2.70
CA ASN A 54 8.01 14.91 4.02
C ASN A 54 8.64 14.03 5.10
N LYS A 55 9.45 14.64 5.97
CA LYS A 55 10.22 13.96 7.02
C LYS A 55 9.63 14.14 8.42
N ARG A 56 8.39 14.62 8.53
CA ARG A 56 7.74 14.81 9.83
C ARG A 56 7.48 13.50 10.56
N ASN A 57 7.26 12.43 9.82
CA ASN A 57 7.04 11.10 10.36
C ASN A 57 8.08 10.14 9.83
N THR A 58 8.37 9.08 10.60
CA THR A 58 9.35 8.08 10.22
C THR A 58 8.79 7.00 9.30
N ALA A 59 7.47 6.86 9.26
CA ALA A 59 6.80 5.84 8.46
C ALA A 59 5.51 6.34 7.82
N TYR A 60 5.28 5.94 6.56
CA TYR A 60 4.07 6.28 5.80
C TYR A 60 3.47 5.04 5.16
N LEU A 61 2.14 4.91 5.22
CA LEU A 61 1.39 3.89 4.49
C LEU A 61 0.95 4.48 3.15
N LEU A 62 1.35 3.84 2.05
CA LEU A 62 1.08 4.34 0.70
C LEU A 62 -0.13 3.66 0.04
N THR A 63 -0.64 2.59 0.63
CA THR A 63 -1.77 1.83 0.10
C THR A 63 -3.03 1.95 0.96
N GLY A 64 -3.21 3.10 1.63
CA GLY A 64 -4.39 3.33 2.47
C GLY A 64 -5.70 3.39 1.68
N GLN A 65 -5.66 3.83 0.43
CA GLN A 65 -6.82 3.93 -0.47
C GLN A 65 -6.62 3.18 -1.79
N SER A 66 -5.70 2.23 -1.82
CA SER A 66 -5.44 1.40 -2.99
C SER A 66 -4.86 0.06 -2.55
N ASP A 67 -4.69 -0.84 -3.50
CA ASP A 67 -3.96 -2.11 -3.29
C ASP A 67 -2.77 -2.13 -4.23
N LEU A 68 -1.61 -2.56 -3.74
CA LEU A 68 -0.38 -2.59 -4.54
C LEU A 68 -0.52 -3.41 -5.81
N SER A 69 -1.37 -4.44 -5.80
CA SER A 69 -1.63 -5.26 -6.98
C SER A 69 -2.28 -4.48 -8.14
N GLY A 70 -2.90 -3.36 -7.82
CA GLY A 70 -3.52 -2.47 -8.82
C GLY A 70 -2.59 -1.38 -9.35
N TRP A 71 -1.37 -1.26 -8.83
CA TRP A 71 -0.40 -0.28 -9.32
C TRP A 71 0.29 -0.82 -10.57
N ASN A 72 0.40 0.03 -11.62
CA ASN A 72 1.18 -0.36 -12.79
C ASN A 72 2.69 -0.17 -12.55
N GLU A 73 3.51 -0.67 -13.48
CA GLU A 73 4.96 -0.63 -13.33
C GLU A 73 5.51 0.80 -13.30
N GLU A 74 4.95 1.71 -14.09
CA GLU A 74 5.37 3.10 -14.11
C GLU A 74 5.17 3.78 -12.76
N TRP A 75 4.04 3.55 -12.12
CA TRP A 75 3.74 4.12 -10.80
C TRP A 75 4.70 3.59 -9.73
N LYS A 76 4.97 2.28 -9.75
CA LYS A 76 5.93 1.66 -8.84
C LYS A 76 7.33 2.24 -9.02
N ASP A 77 7.78 2.40 -10.26
CA ASP A 77 9.10 2.92 -10.56
C ASP A 77 9.28 4.36 -10.05
N LYS A 78 8.28 5.21 -10.27
CA LYS A 78 8.30 6.59 -9.80
C LYS A 78 8.33 6.68 -8.28
N VAL A 79 7.50 5.90 -7.60
CA VAL A 79 7.44 5.89 -6.14
C VAL A 79 8.70 5.31 -5.55
N PHE A 80 9.21 4.20 -6.08
CA PHE A 80 10.43 3.56 -5.59
C PHE A 80 11.66 4.45 -5.77
N SER A 81 11.73 5.20 -6.87
CA SER A 81 12.81 6.17 -7.09
C SER A 81 12.80 7.27 -6.01
N LYS A 82 11.62 7.77 -5.68
CA LYS A 82 11.47 8.75 -4.60
C LYS A 82 11.85 8.19 -3.24
N MET A 83 11.49 6.94 -2.97
CA MET A 83 11.83 6.27 -1.72
C MET A 83 13.34 6.17 -1.53
N LYS A 84 14.08 5.89 -2.60
CA LYS A 84 15.55 5.80 -2.55
C LYS A 84 16.21 7.13 -2.20
N GLU A 85 15.59 8.24 -2.55
CA GLU A 85 16.05 9.58 -2.18
C GLU A 85 15.86 9.89 -0.69
N ASN A 86 14.93 9.18 -0.04
CA ASN A 86 14.53 9.41 1.35
C ASN A 86 14.84 8.18 2.22
N GLU A 87 16.08 7.76 2.26
CA GLU A 87 16.51 6.49 2.85
C GLU A 87 16.24 6.34 4.35
N ASN A 88 16.06 7.44 5.08
CA ASN A 88 15.75 7.41 6.51
C ASN A 88 14.24 7.32 6.81
N THR A 89 13.40 7.41 5.80
CA THR A 89 11.95 7.31 5.93
C THR A 89 11.49 5.92 5.49
N GLN A 90 10.58 5.31 6.24
CA GLN A 90 10.04 3.99 5.94
C GLN A 90 8.71 4.12 5.21
N TYR A 91 8.48 3.28 4.21
CA TYR A 91 7.26 3.29 3.41
C TYR A 91 6.64 1.90 3.40
N ILE A 92 5.34 1.83 3.68
CA ILE A 92 4.61 0.58 3.85
C ILE A 92 3.63 0.37 2.69
N PHE A 93 3.66 -0.82 2.12
CA PHE A 93 2.77 -1.25 1.05
C PHE A 93 2.05 -2.52 1.47
N LEU A 94 0.72 -2.54 1.39
CA LEU A 94 -0.08 -3.70 1.69
C LEU A 94 -0.83 -4.19 0.46
N THR A 95 -1.04 -5.48 0.36
CA THR A 95 -1.82 -6.08 -0.72
C THR A 95 -2.67 -7.23 -0.22
N LYS A 96 -3.81 -7.43 -0.85
CA LYS A 96 -4.67 -8.62 -0.66
C LYS A 96 -4.51 -9.61 -1.80
N ARG A 97 -3.71 -9.27 -2.82
CA ARG A 97 -3.46 -10.12 -3.99
C ARG A 97 -1.97 -10.24 -4.32
N PRO A 98 -1.15 -10.80 -3.41
CA PRO A 98 0.29 -10.95 -3.64
C PRO A 98 0.59 -11.88 -4.82
N GLU A 99 -0.33 -12.77 -5.18
CA GLU A 99 -0.21 -13.65 -6.33
C GLU A 99 -0.14 -12.90 -7.67
N ASN A 100 -0.63 -11.66 -7.70
CA ASN A 100 -0.63 -10.81 -8.90
C ASN A 100 0.55 -9.83 -8.96
N ILE A 101 1.47 -9.92 -8.01
CA ILE A 101 2.62 -9.02 -7.93
C ILE A 101 3.91 -9.81 -8.10
N LYS A 102 4.86 -9.27 -8.88
CA LYS A 102 6.22 -9.80 -8.97
C LYS A 102 7.19 -8.64 -8.90
N LEU A 103 7.95 -8.56 -7.80
CA LEU A 103 8.96 -7.54 -7.59
C LEU A 103 10.29 -8.22 -7.25
N LYS A 104 11.22 -8.21 -8.20
CA LYS A 104 12.54 -8.82 -8.04
C LYS A 104 13.47 -7.95 -7.20
N GLU A 105 13.22 -6.66 -7.17
CA GLU A 105 13.99 -5.69 -6.41
C GLU A 105 13.04 -4.65 -5.79
N THR A 106 13.31 -4.27 -4.56
CA THR A 106 12.56 -3.24 -3.85
C THR A 106 13.52 -2.36 -3.06
N PRO A 107 13.18 -1.09 -2.79
CA PRO A 107 14.01 -0.25 -1.94
C PRO A 107 14.13 -0.81 -0.51
N ASP A 108 15.30 -0.60 0.11
CA ASP A 108 15.58 -1.11 1.46
C ASP A 108 14.65 -0.53 2.53
N ASN A 109 14.14 0.67 2.31
CA ASN A 109 13.19 1.33 3.22
C ASN A 109 11.73 1.03 2.89
N GLY A 110 11.47 0.07 2.02
CA GLY A 110 10.12 -0.43 1.71
C GLY A 110 9.75 -1.62 2.58
N TRP A 111 8.56 -1.57 3.17
CA TRP A 111 7.95 -2.67 3.91
C TRP A 111 6.79 -3.20 3.09
N PHE A 112 6.86 -4.46 2.71
CA PHE A 112 5.84 -5.08 1.87
C PHE A 112 5.09 -6.13 2.66
N GLY A 113 3.78 -6.02 2.67
CA GLY A 113 2.96 -6.87 3.50
C GLY A 113 1.66 -7.29 2.87
N VAL A 114 1.02 -8.24 3.52
CA VAL A 114 -0.29 -8.75 3.14
C VAL A 114 -1.26 -8.56 4.28
N THR A 115 -2.53 -8.35 3.93
CA THR A 115 -3.63 -8.31 4.87
C THR A 115 -4.30 -9.69 4.90
N VAL A 116 -4.44 -10.26 6.09
CA VAL A 116 -5.08 -11.56 6.32
C VAL A 116 -6.28 -11.34 7.22
N THR A 117 -7.48 -11.67 6.73
CA THR A 117 -8.73 -11.50 7.48
C THR A 117 -9.28 -12.82 8.00
N SER A 118 -8.83 -13.96 7.45
CA SER A 118 -9.23 -15.28 7.88
C SER A 118 -8.14 -16.32 7.60
N SER A 119 -8.28 -17.51 8.19
CA SER A 119 -7.34 -18.62 7.97
C SER A 119 -7.29 -19.07 6.50
N LYS A 120 -8.33 -18.82 5.73
CA LYS A 120 -8.38 -19.15 4.30
C LYS A 120 -7.39 -18.35 3.46
N GLU A 121 -6.90 -17.26 4.00
CA GLU A 121 -6.01 -16.34 3.29
C GLU A 121 -4.54 -16.48 3.67
N LYS A 122 -4.20 -17.54 4.41
CA LYS A 122 -2.80 -17.81 4.82
C LYS A 122 -1.85 -17.95 3.63
N THR A 123 -2.34 -18.43 2.49
CA THR A 123 -1.55 -18.57 1.26
C THR A 123 -0.97 -17.24 0.77
N ARG A 124 -1.56 -16.12 1.17
CA ARG A 124 -1.03 -14.79 0.86
C ARG A 124 0.38 -14.60 1.40
N ILE A 125 0.70 -15.20 2.54
CA ILE A 125 2.03 -15.12 3.15
C ILE A 125 3.07 -15.80 2.27
N ASP A 126 2.74 -16.96 1.70
CA ASP A 126 3.63 -17.70 0.81
C ASP A 126 3.87 -16.94 -0.49
N TYR A 127 2.82 -16.38 -1.08
CA TYR A 127 2.95 -15.53 -2.27
C TYR A 127 3.77 -14.28 -2.01
N LEU A 128 3.61 -13.67 -0.83
CA LEU A 128 4.41 -12.50 -0.45
C LEU A 128 5.91 -12.82 -0.48
N ARG A 129 6.30 -13.93 0.13
CA ARG A 129 7.70 -14.36 0.18
C ARG A 129 8.26 -14.74 -1.19
N ASN A 130 7.44 -15.40 -2.02
CA ASN A 130 7.89 -15.92 -3.30
C ASN A 130 7.90 -14.87 -4.40
N ASN A 131 6.98 -13.90 -4.35
CA ASN A 131 6.77 -12.95 -5.44
C ASN A 131 7.40 -11.58 -5.20
N ILE A 132 7.66 -11.21 -3.95
CA ILE A 132 8.22 -9.90 -3.61
C ILE A 132 9.52 -10.11 -2.87
N LYS A 133 10.63 -9.65 -3.46
CA LYS A 133 11.92 -9.66 -2.79
C LYS A 133 12.09 -8.34 -2.05
N ALA A 134 12.06 -8.38 -0.73
CA ALA A 134 12.14 -7.19 0.10
C ALA A 134 13.03 -7.43 1.32
N LYS A 135 13.56 -6.34 1.87
CA LYS A 135 14.31 -6.38 3.10
C LYS A 135 13.39 -6.57 4.31
N HIS A 136 12.16 -6.02 4.23
CA HIS A 136 11.18 -6.06 5.32
C HIS A 136 9.84 -6.58 4.82
N TYR A 137 9.28 -7.55 5.54
CA TYR A 137 7.94 -8.08 5.29
C TYR A 137 7.04 -7.79 6.48
N GLN A 138 5.76 -7.58 6.19
CA GLN A 138 4.75 -7.31 7.21
C GLN A 138 3.50 -8.15 6.96
N ILE A 139 2.88 -8.63 8.03
CA ILE A 139 1.59 -9.32 7.97
C ILE A 139 0.63 -8.54 8.87
N THR A 140 -0.46 -8.09 8.27
CA THR A 140 -1.52 -7.39 9.00
C THR A 140 -2.71 -8.32 9.13
N PHE A 141 -3.11 -8.58 10.37
CA PHE A 141 -4.31 -9.36 10.66
C PHE A 141 -5.46 -8.40 10.94
N GLU A 142 -6.50 -8.48 10.15
CA GLU A 142 -7.70 -7.68 10.33
C GLU A 142 -8.87 -8.58 10.69
N ALA A 143 -9.49 -8.33 11.85
CA ALA A 143 -10.71 -9.03 12.20
C ALA A 143 -11.85 -8.55 11.31
N TYR A 144 -12.50 -9.49 10.63
CA TYR A 144 -13.71 -9.21 9.87
C TYR A 144 -14.92 -9.33 10.80
N VAL A 145 -15.60 -8.24 10.98
CA VAL A 145 -16.77 -8.18 11.84
C VAL A 145 -18.02 -8.01 11.02
#